data_adf2374390f76ecefbb0fb755991aede
#
_entry.id   adf2374390f76ecefbb0fb755991aede
#
_cell.length_a   1.000
_cell.length_b   1.000
_cell.length_c   1.000
_cell.angle_alpha   90.00
_cell.angle_beta   90.00
_cell.angle_gamma   90.00
#
_symmetry.space_group_name_H-M   'P 1'
#
loop_
_entity.id
_entity.type
_entity.pdbx_description
1 polymer ?
#
loop_
_entity_poly.entity_id
_entity_poly.type
_entity_poly.pdbx_seq_one_letter_code
_entity_poly.pdbx_strand_id
1 'polypeptide(L)'
;MSKIPDELLGLLKDTETTKVVGTIDDNGIPHLVVKGSLTTLDNETIVFVEGFEGSLTNENLIRSIRLNKKVAINVTKGLISYQIKGFPHKYLNTDSVYKQLLNRVRERKGADAVIAGVWGVTPEEVRNESPAYRSALAKETSVGQDA
;
A
#
# COMPACT_ATOMS: atom_id res chain seq x y z
N MET A 1 -7.21 -6.19 -16.48
CA MET A 1 -6.27 -7.22 -16.04
C MET A 1 -5.54 -6.72 -14.79
N SER A 2 -5.52 -7.51 -13.72
CA SER A 2 -4.86 -7.11 -12.48
C SER A 2 -3.34 -7.07 -12.64
N LYS A 3 -2.70 -6.06 -12.08
CA LYS A 3 -1.23 -5.94 -12.01
C LYS A 3 -0.67 -6.61 -10.75
N ILE A 4 -1.53 -7.14 -9.89
CA ILE A 4 -1.13 -7.71 -8.60
C ILE A 4 -0.94 -9.22 -8.76
N PRO A 5 0.31 -9.72 -8.62
CA PRO A 5 0.56 -11.16 -8.67
C PRO A 5 -0.11 -11.90 -7.51
N ASP A 6 -0.37 -13.20 -7.70
CA ASP A 6 -1.05 -14.02 -6.68
C ASP A 6 -0.30 -14.04 -5.35
N GLU A 7 1.03 -14.11 -5.37
CA GLU A 7 1.83 -14.09 -4.15
C GLU A 7 1.61 -12.78 -3.38
N LEU A 8 1.58 -11.64 -4.06
CA LEU A 8 1.31 -10.36 -3.43
C LEU A 8 -0.13 -10.27 -2.92
N LEU A 9 -1.10 -10.80 -3.66
CA LEU A 9 -2.49 -10.86 -3.19
C LEU A 9 -2.59 -11.60 -1.85
N GLY A 10 -1.89 -12.72 -1.72
CA GLY A 10 -1.83 -13.48 -0.47
C GLY A 10 -1.27 -12.65 0.67
N LEU A 11 -0.19 -11.91 0.42
CA LEU A 11 0.42 -11.04 1.43
C LEU A 11 -0.52 -9.89 1.83
N LEU A 12 -1.22 -9.29 0.89
CA LEU A 12 -2.14 -8.19 1.16
C LEU A 12 -3.30 -8.61 2.06
N LYS A 13 -3.74 -9.85 1.93
CA LYS A 13 -4.86 -10.40 2.71
C LYS A 13 -4.42 -11.05 4.02
N ASP A 14 -3.13 -11.25 4.23
CA ASP A 14 -2.57 -11.86 5.43
C ASP A 14 -2.38 -10.79 6.51
N THR A 15 -3.00 -10.99 7.67
CA THR A 15 -2.95 -10.05 8.78
C THR A 15 -1.58 -9.98 9.46
N GLU A 16 -0.71 -10.96 9.23
CA GLU A 16 0.65 -11.00 9.80
C GLU A 16 1.69 -10.29 8.94
N THR A 17 1.32 -9.87 7.75
CA THR A 17 2.21 -9.15 6.85
C THR A 17 2.46 -7.74 7.38
N THR A 18 3.72 -7.28 7.31
CA THR A 18 4.07 -5.89 7.58
C THR A 18 3.80 -5.06 6.33
N LYS A 19 3.04 -4.00 6.48
CA LYS A 19 2.57 -3.16 5.39
C LYS A 19 2.90 -1.70 5.68
N VAL A 20 3.70 -1.10 4.80
CA VAL A 20 4.23 0.26 4.98
C VAL A 20 3.77 1.13 3.83
N VAL A 21 3.26 2.32 4.16
CA VAL A 21 2.92 3.34 3.17
C VAL A 21 3.97 4.44 3.23
N GLY A 22 4.54 4.75 2.08
CA GLY A 22 5.54 5.81 1.91
C GLY A 22 4.96 6.96 1.12
N THR A 23 5.06 8.16 1.68
CA THR A 23 4.60 9.40 1.08
C THR A 23 5.71 10.43 1.10
N ILE A 24 5.52 11.54 0.41
CA ILE A 24 6.50 12.63 0.36
C ILE A 24 5.89 13.86 1.04
N ASP A 25 6.63 14.49 1.95
CA ASP A 25 6.18 15.72 2.59
C ASP A 25 6.39 16.95 1.68
N ASP A 26 6.03 18.14 2.17
CA ASP A 26 6.11 19.38 1.40
C ASP A 26 7.56 19.81 1.11
N ASN A 27 8.53 19.24 1.80
CA ASN A 27 9.96 19.48 1.56
C ASN A 27 10.59 18.41 0.66
N GLY A 28 9.79 17.47 0.15
CA GLY A 28 10.29 16.39 -0.69
C GLY A 28 10.93 15.24 0.09
N ILE A 29 10.72 15.19 1.41
CA ILE A 29 11.32 14.17 2.27
C ILE A 29 10.35 12.99 2.40
N PRO A 30 10.83 11.74 2.19
CA PRO A 30 9.98 10.56 2.37
C PRO A 30 9.53 10.38 3.82
N HIS A 31 8.28 9.96 3.97
CA HIS A 31 7.63 9.67 5.24
C HIS A 31 7.06 8.26 5.17
N LEU A 32 7.40 7.41 6.14
CA LEU A 32 6.98 6.01 6.16
C LEU A 32 6.14 5.73 7.39
N VAL A 33 5.06 4.97 7.20
CA VAL A 33 4.17 4.57 8.30
C VAL A 33 3.66 3.16 8.07
N VAL A 34 3.54 2.38 9.13
CA VAL A 34 2.90 1.06 9.08
C VAL A 34 1.39 1.25 9.05
N LYS A 35 0.72 0.61 8.09
CA LYS A 35 -0.74 0.61 7.97
C LYS A 35 -1.26 -0.82 8.03
N GLY A 36 -1.59 -1.28 9.23
CA GLY A 36 -2.10 -2.64 9.44
C GLY A 36 -3.42 -2.93 8.73
N SER A 37 -4.19 -1.89 8.41
CA SER A 37 -5.45 -2.03 7.67
C SER A 37 -5.28 -2.25 6.17
N LEU A 38 -4.07 -2.10 5.65
CA LEU A 38 -3.81 -2.17 4.22
C LEU A 38 -4.15 -3.56 3.66
N THR A 39 -4.97 -3.59 2.61
CA THR A 39 -5.45 -4.83 2.00
C THR A 39 -5.94 -4.55 0.57
N THR A 40 -6.63 -5.50 -0.02
CA THR A 40 -7.37 -5.31 -1.27
C THR A 40 -8.73 -5.99 -1.13
N LEU A 41 -9.76 -5.37 -1.69
CA LEU A 41 -11.11 -5.92 -1.71
C LEU A 41 -11.49 -6.47 -3.08
N ASP A 42 -10.91 -5.90 -4.14
CA ASP A 42 -11.23 -6.23 -5.54
C ASP A 42 -10.10 -6.94 -6.28
N ASN A 43 -8.98 -7.22 -5.60
CA ASN A 43 -7.76 -7.80 -6.17
C ASN A 43 -7.05 -6.90 -7.19
N GLU A 44 -7.44 -5.64 -7.30
CA GLU A 44 -6.88 -4.69 -8.28
C GLU A 44 -6.40 -3.40 -7.63
N THR A 45 -7.07 -2.96 -6.56
CA THR A 45 -6.78 -1.72 -5.86
C THR A 45 -6.34 -2.03 -4.44
N ILE A 46 -5.31 -1.33 -3.97
CA ILE A 46 -4.85 -1.42 -2.59
C ILE A 46 -5.59 -0.35 -1.78
N VAL A 47 -6.16 -0.75 -0.64
CA VAL A 47 -6.95 0.15 0.20
C VAL A 47 -6.47 0.11 1.64
N PHE A 48 -6.59 1.22 2.35
CA PHE A 48 -6.23 1.29 3.76
C PHE A 48 -6.98 2.44 4.47
N VAL A 49 -6.96 2.39 5.79
CA VAL A 49 -7.64 3.36 6.64
C VAL A 49 -6.64 4.37 7.21
N GLU A 50 -7.01 5.65 7.18
CA GLU A 50 -6.33 6.68 7.98
C GLU A 50 -7.17 6.97 9.21
N GLY A 51 -6.57 6.77 10.38
CA GLY A 51 -7.27 6.97 11.64
C GLY A 51 -7.31 8.42 12.11
N PHE A 52 -6.35 9.25 11.69
CA PHE A 52 -6.17 10.60 12.21
C PHE A 52 -6.14 11.63 11.09
N GLU A 53 -7.08 12.58 11.14
CA GLU A 53 -7.21 13.60 10.10
C GLU A 53 -5.99 14.50 10.00
N GLY A 54 -5.37 14.84 11.12
CA GLY A 54 -4.18 15.68 11.19
C GLY A 54 -2.86 14.95 10.99
N SER A 55 -2.88 13.68 10.57
CA SER A 55 -1.63 12.94 10.37
C SER A 55 -0.84 13.49 9.18
N LEU A 56 0.48 13.37 9.25
CA LEU A 56 1.35 13.76 8.13
C LEU A 56 1.09 12.90 6.90
N THR A 57 0.80 11.61 7.11
CA THR A 57 0.42 10.71 6.01
C THR A 57 -0.80 11.23 5.26
N ASN A 58 -1.84 11.63 5.99
CA ASN A 58 -3.07 12.14 5.37
C ASN A 58 -2.81 13.42 4.59
N GLU A 59 -2.05 14.35 5.15
CA GLU A 59 -1.66 15.59 4.47
C GLU A 59 -0.84 15.31 3.21
N ASN A 60 0.12 14.39 3.29
CA ASN A 60 0.96 14.01 2.16
C ASN A 60 0.15 13.33 1.04
N LEU A 61 -0.83 12.51 1.40
CA LEU A 61 -1.71 11.86 0.42
C LEU A 61 -2.55 12.90 -0.33
N ILE A 62 -3.11 13.86 0.39
CA ILE A 62 -3.88 14.96 -0.24
C ILE A 62 -2.99 15.75 -1.20
N ARG A 63 -1.78 16.08 -0.78
CA ARG A 63 -0.82 16.81 -1.63
C ARG A 63 -0.44 15.98 -2.86
N SER A 64 -0.25 14.67 -2.70
CA SER A 64 0.09 13.77 -3.82
C SER A 64 -0.99 13.78 -4.90
N ILE A 65 -2.27 13.83 -4.50
CA ILE A 65 -3.37 13.95 -5.47
C ILE A 65 -3.24 15.26 -6.24
N ARG A 66 -3.09 16.37 -5.52
CA ARG A 66 -3.02 17.71 -6.15
C ARG A 66 -1.83 17.85 -7.09
N LEU A 67 -0.71 17.25 -6.76
CA LEU A 67 0.53 17.35 -7.53
C LEU A 67 0.72 16.20 -8.51
N ASN A 68 -0.25 15.28 -8.58
CA ASN A 68 -0.20 14.08 -9.43
C ASN A 68 1.08 13.27 -9.19
N LYS A 69 1.38 12.97 -7.92
CA LYS A 69 2.55 12.21 -7.50
C LYS A 69 2.15 10.82 -7.04
N LYS A 70 2.99 9.85 -7.36
CA LYS A 70 2.84 8.48 -6.88
C LYS A 70 3.26 8.37 -5.42
N VAL A 71 2.68 7.41 -4.73
CA VAL A 71 3.12 6.97 -3.42
C VAL A 71 3.69 5.57 -3.52
N ALA A 72 4.42 5.14 -2.51
CA ALA A 72 5.04 3.82 -2.50
C ALA A 72 4.51 3.01 -1.33
N ILE A 73 4.35 1.71 -1.55
CA ILE A 73 3.91 0.75 -0.54
C ILE A 73 4.90 -0.40 -0.53
N ASN A 74 5.27 -0.85 0.67
CA ASN A 74 6.03 -2.08 0.85
C ASN A 74 5.19 -3.07 1.64
N VAL A 75 5.17 -4.32 1.16
CA VAL A 75 4.44 -5.41 1.79
C VAL A 75 5.45 -6.55 1.98
N THR A 76 5.71 -6.92 3.24
CA THR A 76 6.77 -7.86 3.56
C THR A 76 6.32 -8.87 4.62
N LYS A 77 6.63 -10.15 4.39
CA LYS A 77 6.48 -11.21 5.38
C LYS A 77 7.67 -12.15 5.24
N GLY A 78 8.48 -12.25 6.30
CA GLY A 78 9.73 -13.03 6.25
C GLY A 78 10.65 -12.45 5.17
N LEU A 79 11.06 -13.31 4.24
CA LEU A 79 11.93 -12.93 3.12
C LEU A 79 11.17 -12.62 1.83
N ILE A 80 9.85 -12.57 1.89
CA ILE A 80 9.02 -12.20 0.72
C ILE A 80 8.66 -10.72 0.86
N SER A 81 9.02 -9.93 -0.16
CA SER A 81 8.83 -8.48 -0.14
C SER A 81 8.45 -7.95 -1.52
N TYR A 82 7.47 -7.08 -1.55
CA TYR A 82 7.03 -6.40 -2.76
C TYR A 82 6.96 -4.90 -2.55
N GLN A 83 7.33 -4.14 -3.57
CA GLN A 83 7.13 -2.71 -3.61
C GLN A 83 6.11 -2.38 -4.68
N ILE A 84 5.14 -1.54 -4.31
CA ILE A 84 4.11 -1.06 -5.22
C ILE A 84 4.18 0.45 -5.26
N LYS A 85 4.11 1.02 -6.47
CA LYS A 85 3.98 2.46 -6.65
C LYS A 85 2.73 2.74 -7.45
N GLY A 86 2.01 3.78 -7.07
CA GLY A 86 0.79 4.15 -7.75
C GLY A 86 0.24 5.48 -7.24
N PHE A 87 -0.85 5.92 -7.87
CA PHE A 87 -1.49 7.17 -7.52
C PHE A 87 -2.55 6.95 -6.45
N PRO A 88 -2.55 7.78 -5.38
CA PRO A 88 -3.56 7.68 -4.34
C PRO A 88 -4.87 8.32 -4.77
N HIS A 89 -5.97 7.80 -4.23
CA HIS A 89 -7.29 8.43 -4.32
C HIS A 89 -8.04 8.23 -3.02
N LYS A 90 -8.97 9.12 -2.73
CA LYS A 90 -9.74 9.08 -1.48
C LYS A 90 -11.16 8.62 -1.77
N TYR A 91 -11.66 7.70 -0.95
CA TYR A 91 -13.04 7.23 -1.06
C TYR A 91 -13.98 8.14 -0.28
N LEU A 92 -15.17 8.35 -0.83
CA LEU A 92 -16.24 9.07 -0.14
C LEU A 92 -16.85 8.15 0.94
N ASN A 93 -17.38 8.75 2.00
CA ASN A 93 -18.00 7.99 3.08
C ASN A 93 -19.27 7.25 2.65
N THR A 94 -19.79 7.56 1.47
CA THR A 94 -20.94 6.85 0.86
C THR A 94 -20.51 5.63 0.05
N ASP A 95 -19.21 5.47 -0.25
CA ASP A 95 -18.70 4.36 -1.04
C ASP A 95 -18.72 3.06 -0.25
N SER A 96 -18.99 1.95 -0.95
CA SER A 96 -18.98 0.61 -0.36
C SER A 96 -17.62 0.26 0.27
N VAL A 97 -16.54 0.63 -0.38
CA VAL A 97 -15.17 0.41 0.14
C VAL A 97 -14.99 1.08 1.49
N TYR A 98 -15.40 2.35 1.61
CA TYR A 98 -15.33 3.09 2.87
C TYR A 98 -16.11 2.36 3.98
N LYS A 99 -17.34 1.97 3.69
CA LYS A 99 -18.20 1.30 4.65
C LYS A 99 -17.64 -0.05 5.10
N GLN A 100 -17.09 -0.82 4.18
CA GLN A 100 -16.49 -2.11 4.50
C GLN A 100 -15.26 -1.97 5.41
N LEU A 101 -14.38 -1.01 5.13
CA LEU A 101 -13.20 -0.81 5.97
C LEU A 101 -13.56 -0.20 7.32
N LEU A 102 -14.52 0.70 7.38
CA LEU A 102 -15.03 1.23 8.65
C LEU A 102 -15.61 0.11 9.52
N ASN A 103 -16.38 -0.79 8.94
CA ASN A 103 -16.93 -1.94 9.66
C ASN A 103 -15.82 -2.82 10.23
N ARG A 104 -14.74 -3.08 9.49
CA ARG A 104 -13.59 -3.84 9.99
C ARG A 104 -12.93 -3.15 11.19
N VAL A 105 -12.78 -1.83 11.16
CA VAL A 105 -12.25 -1.06 12.29
C VAL A 105 -13.16 -1.20 13.51
N ARG A 106 -14.46 -1.08 13.31
CA ARG A 106 -15.44 -1.17 14.40
C ARG A 106 -15.54 -2.57 15.00
N GLU A 107 -15.34 -3.61 14.23
CA GLU A 107 -15.26 -4.98 14.74
C GLU A 107 -14.08 -5.17 15.70
N ARG A 108 -12.97 -4.48 15.45
CA ARG A 108 -11.77 -4.59 16.29
C ARG A 108 -11.75 -3.61 17.45
N LYS A 109 -12.24 -2.40 17.27
CA LYS A 109 -12.09 -1.29 18.21
C LYS A 109 -13.37 -0.87 18.90
N GLY A 110 -14.52 -1.36 18.44
CA GLY A 110 -15.83 -1.02 19.00
C GLY A 110 -16.70 -0.23 18.04
N ALA A 111 -18.01 -0.27 18.28
CA ALA A 111 -19.04 0.30 17.39
C ALA A 111 -18.92 1.81 17.22
N ASP A 112 -18.29 2.50 18.18
CA ASP A 112 -18.15 3.96 18.18
C ASP A 112 -16.84 4.44 17.54
N ALA A 113 -16.03 3.53 17.01
CA ALA A 113 -14.77 3.90 16.39
C ALA A 113 -15.01 4.80 15.18
N VAL A 114 -14.19 5.85 15.08
CA VAL A 114 -14.21 6.80 13.95
C VAL A 114 -12.89 6.75 13.21
N ILE A 115 -12.93 7.09 11.92
CA ILE A 115 -11.75 7.14 11.06
C ILE A 115 -11.74 8.50 10.35
N ALA A 116 -10.55 8.96 9.98
CA ALA A 116 -10.40 10.18 9.19
C ALA A 116 -10.73 9.95 7.73
N GLY A 117 -10.45 8.76 7.20
CA GLY A 117 -10.73 8.46 5.82
C GLY A 117 -10.28 7.08 5.38
N VAL A 118 -10.66 6.74 4.17
CA VAL A 118 -10.24 5.53 3.48
C VAL A 118 -9.57 5.94 2.18
N TRP A 119 -8.39 5.40 1.97
CA TRP A 119 -7.56 5.69 0.80
C TRP A 119 -7.39 4.46 -0.06
N GLY A 120 -7.25 4.68 -1.37
CA GLY A 120 -6.90 3.64 -2.31
C GLY A 120 -5.67 4.04 -3.10
N VAL A 121 -4.92 3.04 -3.56
CA VAL A 121 -3.80 3.23 -4.47
C VAL A 121 -3.98 2.27 -5.63
N THR A 122 -4.04 2.82 -6.84
CA THR A 122 -4.07 2.03 -8.06
C THR A 122 -2.65 1.69 -8.45
N PRO A 123 -2.25 0.40 -8.44
CA PRO A 123 -0.89 0.02 -8.79
C PRO A 123 -0.53 0.39 -10.23
N GLU A 124 0.57 1.11 -10.39
CA GLU A 124 1.17 1.39 -11.69
C GLU A 124 2.44 0.57 -11.90
N GLU A 125 3.15 0.30 -10.81
CA GLU A 125 4.39 -0.45 -10.83
C GLU A 125 4.40 -1.42 -9.65
N VAL A 126 4.72 -2.68 -9.93
CA VAL A 126 4.88 -3.73 -8.91
C VAL A 126 6.24 -4.37 -9.09
N ARG A 127 7.04 -4.40 -8.02
CA ARG A 127 8.37 -5.00 -8.04
C ARG A 127 8.49 -6.04 -6.95
N ASN A 128 8.97 -7.22 -7.33
CA ASN A 128 9.38 -8.24 -6.36
C ASN A 128 10.77 -7.86 -5.80
N GLU A 129 10.82 -7.49 -4.54
CA GLU A 129 12.06 -7.09 -3.86
C GLU A 129 12.58 -8.21 -2.93
N SER A 130 12.04 -9.42 -3.04
CA SER A 130 12.48 -10.57 -2.25
C SER A 130 13.94 -10.90 -2.53
N PRO A 131 14.79 -11.16 -1.51
CA PRO A 131 16.22 -11.43 -1.74
C PRO A 131 16.49 -12.58 -2.71
N ALA A 132 15.76 -13.67 -2.61
CA ALA A 132 15.95 -14.83 -3.50
C ALA A 132 15.65 -14.48 -4.96
N TYR A 133 14.58 -13.71 -5.21
CA TYR A 133 14.23 -13.25 -6.54
C TYR A 133 15.29 -12.30 -7.10
N ARG A 134 15.76 -11.35 -6.30
CA ARG A 134 16.79 -10.39 -6.69
C ARG A 134 18.12 -11.06 -6.98
N SER A 135 18.48 -12.06 -6.18
CA SER A 135 19.71 -12.84 -6.40
C SER A 135 19.65 -13.63 -7.71
N ALA A 136 18.50 -14.23 -8.02
CA ALA A 136 18.32 -14.96 -9.28
C ALA A 136 18.47 -14.04 -10.49
N LEU A 137 17.86 -12.85 -10.44
CA LEU A 137 18.00 -11.86 -11.51
C LEU A 137 19.45 -11.38 -11.66
N ALA A 138 20.16 -11.14 -10.54
CA ALA A 138 21.56 -10.70 -10.57
C ALA A 138 22.46 -11.77 -11.22
N LYS A 139 22.22 -13.05 -10.92
CA LYS A 139 22.96 -14.17 -11.54
C LYS A 139 22.72 -14.25 -13.05
N GLU A 140 21.48 -14.13 -13.48
CA GLU A 140 21.14 -14.11 -14.90
C GLU A 140 21.83 -12.94 -15.63
N THR A 141 21.80 -11.76 -15.03
CA THR A 141 22.43 -10.57 -15.58
C THR A 141 23.95 -10.73 -15.66
N SER A 142 24.59 -11.27 -14.60
CA SER A 142 26.03 -11.53 -14.59
C SER A 142 26.45 -12.52 -15.67
N VAL A 143 25.72 -13.63 -15.81
CA VAL A 143 25.98 -14.63 -16.86
C VAL A 143 25.85 -14.00 -18.24
N GLY A 144 24.82 -13.18 -18.46
CA GLY A 144 24.63 -12.47 -19.72
C GLY A 144 25.73 -11.46 -20.01
N GLN A 145 26.29 -10.82 -18.99
CA GLN A 145 27.40 -9.85 -19.14
C GLN A 145 28.74 -10.52 -19.43
N ASP A 146 28.94 -11.70 -18.86
CA ASP A 146 30.20 -12.45 -19.03
C ASP A 146 30.24 -13.18 -20.37
N ALA A 147 29.12 -13.30 -21.02
CA ALA A 147 29.06 -13.92 -22.35
C ALA A 147 29.43 -12.94 -23.44
#